data_b336eb3fb709a70508aa0742edb101ab
#
_entry.id   b336eb3fb709a70508aa0742edb101ab
#
_cell.length_a   1.000
_cell.length_b   1.000
_cell.length_c   1.000
_cell.angle_alpha   90.00
_cell.angle_beta   90.00
_cell.angle_gamma   90.00
#
_symmetry.space_group_name_H-M   'P 1'
#
loop_
_entity.id
_entity.type
_entity.pdbx_description
1 polymer ?
#
loop_
_entity_poly.entity_id
_entity_poly.type
_entity_poly.pdbx_seq_one_letter_code
_entity_poly.pdbx_strand_id
1 'polypeptide(L)'
;MDTTTGKVRSAPVIGGGIAGPVTAMALQRAGIEATIYEAYDGPAENVGGGMGLAPNGFQAFDAIGVGDAVRAVSTATSGLVLHSWNGKKLAEFGTLPGIDPTRFVMRAELFGALRQAAEERGVPTVYGKRIVRATEDADGVTAHFEDGTTATADVLIGADGVRSTVRRLIDPNAPEPQFAGTAGFGAMVTVADVSPTKGWMHMTFGKRCFFAWQVFDDGTGIWFVNLPVPQALSVGEQRERGAAYWIEHLRQLCSEDDTPAEQMLAATDPKTMLFAGSTENMSPDVTWSRGRMVLTGDAAHAPSSSSGQGASLAAESAVELARCLRDLPLPQALARYEELRRPRVEKIIKETARTNARKAAGPVARVIRDALLPIMFKLAKPESRLWQFRYPIDFDAPVA
;
A
#
# COMPACT_ATOMS: atom_id res chain seq x y z
N MET A 1 21.58 34.04 21.13
CA MET A 1 20.51 33.04 21.27
C MET A 1 21.00 31.79 20.57
N ASP A 2 21.43 30.85 21.34
CA ASP A 2 22.06 29.62 20.85
C ASP A 2 20.96 28.69 20.32
N THR A 3 20.81 28.63 19.00
CA THR A 3 19.87 27.74 18.33
C THR A 3 20.52 26.37 18.12
N THR A 4 20.91 25.71 19.17
CA THR A 4 21.17 24.28 19.14
C THR A 4 19.82 23.55 19.04
N THR A 5 19.20 23.61 17.89
CA THR A 5 18.14 22.69 17.49
C THR A 5 18.77 21.29 17.46
N GLY A 6 18.58 20.54 18.53
CA GLY A 6 19.22 19.24 18.74
C GLY A 6 18.92 18.30 17.58
N LYS A 7 19.95 17.54 17.17
CA LYS A 7 19.83 16.44 16.23
C LYS A 7 18.84 15.44 16.82
N VAL A 8 17.89 14.94 16.02
CA VAL A 8 16.95 13.89 16.42
C VAL A 8 17.75 12.62 16.77
N ARG A 9 17.51 12.05 17.94
CA ARG A 9 18.17 10.86 18.46
C ARG A 9 17.23 9.69 18.69
N SER A 10 15.95 9.99 18.91
CA SER A 10 14.95 8.98 19.25
C SER A 10 13.58 9.29 18.65
N ALA A 11 12.84 8.22 18.29
CA ALA A 11 11.51 8.32 17.71
C ALA A 11 10.63 7.10 18.07
N PRO A 12 9.46 7.27 18.73
CA PRO A 12 8.39 6.29 18.69
C PRO A 12 7.74 6.29 17.31
N VAL A 13 7.64 5.10 16.72
CA VAL A 13 6.96 4.84 15.46
C VAL A 13 5.63 4.16 15.77
N ILE A 14 4.53 4.84 15.50
CA ILE A 14 3.18 4.36 15.81
C ILE A 14 2.63 3.57 14.63
N GLY A 15 2.41 2.26 14.85
CA GLY A 15 1.91 1.30 13.88
C GLY A 15 2.97 0.30 13.40
N GLY A 16 2.68 -1.00 13.51
CA GLY A 16 3.56 -2.13 13.17
C GLY A 16 3.28 -2.75 11.79
N GLY A 17 2.56 -2.06 10.89
CA GLY A 17 2.23 -2.55 9.54
C GLY A 17 3.45 -2.58 8.60
N ILE A 18 3.31 -2.09 7.37
CA ILE A 18 4.43 -2.01 6.39
C ILE A 18 5.31 -0.79 6.68
N ALA A 19 4.70 0.39 6.80
CA ALA A 19 5.43 1.65 6.95
C ALA A 19 6.26 1.70 8.25
N GLY A 20 5.73 1.17 9.36
CA GLY A 20 6.38 1.24 10.67
C GLY A 20 7.73 0.54 10.73
N PRO A 21 7.83 -0.77 10.45
CA PRO A 21 9.11 -1.49 10.43
C PRO A 21 10.12 -0.89 9.45
N VAL A 22 9.68 -0.48 8.25
CA VAL A 22 10.55 0.17 7.26
C VAL A 22 11.08 1.50 7.79
N THR A 23 10.22 2.31 8.42
CA THR A 23 10.61 3.59 9.04
C THR A 23 11.61 3.36 10.17
N ALA A 24 11.33 2.43 11.07
CA ALA A 24 12.20 2.16 12.21
C ALA A 24 13.60 1.67 11.78
N MET A 25 13.66 0.77 10.80
CA MET A 25 14.94 0.30 10.24
C MET A 25 15.70 1.41 9.49
N ALA A 26 14.98 2.29 8.78
CA ALA A 26 15.59 3.45 8.13
C ALA A 26 16.16 4.45 9.14
N LEU A 27 15.44 4.70 10.24
CA LEU A 27 15.89 5.54 11.35
C LEU A 27 17.13 4.94 12.04
N GLN A 28 17.12 3.65 12.31
CA GLN A 28 18.28 2.95 12.88
C GLN A 28 19.51 3.11 11.97
N ARG A 29 19.37 2.95 10.64
CA ARG A 29 20.45 3.21 9.70
C ARG A 29 20.91 4.67 9.74
N ALA A 30 20.03 5.61 10.03
CA ALA A 30 20.35 7.03 10.22
C ALA A 30 21.00 7.33 11.58
N GLY A 31 21.17 6.34 12.46
CA GLY A 31 21.70 6.50 13.82
C GLY A 31 20.69 7.08 14.80
N ILE A 32 19.39 6.92 14.52
CA ILE A 32 18.27 7.38 15.36
C ILE A 32 17.62 6.15 15.99
N GLU A 33 17.50 6.13 17.31
CA GLU A 33 16.80 5.06 18.05
C GLU A 33 15.32 5.07 17.73
N ALA A 34 14.78 3.90 17.38
CA ALA A 34 13.36 3.77 17.03
C ALA A 34 12.74 2.59 17.78
N THR A 35 11.54 2.80 18.32
CA THR A 35 10.70 1.75 18.90
C THR A 35 9.34 1.77 18.19
N ILE A 36 8.89 0.61 17.74
CA ILE A 36 7.58 0.45 17.11
C ILE A 36 6.54 0.18 18.19
N TYR A 37 5.42 0.91 18.15
CA TYR A 37 4.27 0.74 19.05
C TYR A 37 3.06 0.32 18.23
N GLU A 38 2.62 -0.93 18.41
CA GLU A 38 1.51 -1.53 17.68
C GLU A 38 0.26 -1.61 18.58
N ALA A 39 -0.87 -1.21 18.04
CA ALA A 39 -2.14 -1.15 18.78
C ALA A 39 -2.76 -2.52 19.07
N TYR A 40 -2.46 -3.53 18.26
CA TYR A 40 -2.92 -4.90 18.47
C TYR A 40 -2.00 -5.65 19.45
N ASP A 41 -2.55 -6.71 20.08
CA ASP A 41 -1.83 -7.48 21.11
C ASP A 41 -0.75 -8.42 20.55
N GLY A 42 -0.65 -8.52 19.22
CA GLY A 42 0.33 -9.37 18.55
C GLY A 42 0.47 -9.05 17.07
N PRO A 43 1.36 -9.76 16.38
CA PRO A 43 1.58 -9.55 14.95
C PRO A 43 0.31 -9.85 14.13
N ALA A 44 0.13 -9.08 13.06
CA ALA A 44 -0.99 -9.25 12.14
C ALA A 44 -0.80 -10.53 11.29
N GLU A 45 -1.21 -11.68 11.82
CA GLU A 45 -1.22 -12.95 11.11
C GLU A 45 -2.47 -13.07 10.24
N ASN A 46 -2.30 -13.59 9.02
CA ASN A 46 -3.39 -13.86 8.07
C ASN A 46 -4.29 -12.64 7.74
N VAL A 47 -3.74 -11.43 7.78
CA VAL A 47 -4.49 -10.20 7.51
C VAL A 47 -4.17 -9.65 6.12
N GLY A 48 -5.23 -9.50 5.32
CA GLY A 48 -5.18 -8.86 4.01
C GLY A 48 -4.89 -9.81 2.86
N GLY A 49 -5.13 -9.32 1.65
CA GLY A 49 -4.97 -10.06 0.39
C GLY A 49 -3.57 -9.95 -0.21
N GLY A 50 -3.46 -10.43 -1.44
CA GLY A 50 -2.28 -10.24 -2.26
C GLY A 50 -2.14 -8.79 -2.73
N MET A 51 -0.91 -8.38 -2.96
CA MET A 51 -0.59 -7.03 -3.42
C MET A 51 0.60 -7.02 -4.38
N GLY A 52 0.64 -6.03 -5.25
CA GLY A 52 1.81 -5.74 -6.08
C GLY A 52 2.81 -4.89 -5.31
N LEU A 53 4.09 -5.24 -5.44
CA LEU A 53 5.22 -4.39 -5.04
C LEU A 53 5.89 -3.87 -6.30
N ALA A 54 5.86 -2.58 -6.50
CA ALA A 54 6.47 -1.95 -7.65
C ALA A 54 7.99 -1.77 -7.46
N PRO A 55 8.75 -1.66 -8.56
CA PRO A 55 10.22 -1.54 -8.54
C PRO A 55 10.77 -0.42 -7.66
N ASN A 56 10.10 0.72 -7.60
CA ASN A 56 10.46 1.83 -6.74
C ASN A 56 10.43 1.48 -5.23
N GLY A 57 9.53 0.58 -4.83
CA GLY A 57 9.51 0.06 -3.45
C GLY A 57 10.75 -0.78 -3.15
N PHE A 58 11.22 -1.59 -4.11
CA PHE A 58 12.45 -2.37 -3.94
C PHE A 58 13.67 -1.47 -3.83
N GLN A 59 13.74 -0.36 -4.58
CA GLN A 59 14.81 0.62 -4.42
C GLN A 59 14.88 1.19 -2.99
N ALA A 60 13.71 1.41 -2.35
CA ALA A 60 13.66 1.84 -0.96
C ALA A 60 14.04 0.71 0.02
N PHE A 61 13.56 -0.53 -0.20
CA PHE A 61 13.96 -1.68 0.62
C PHE A 61 15.46 -1.99 0.52
N ASP A 62 16.02 -1.91 -0.68
CA ASP A 62 17.46 -2.09 -0.92
C ASP A 62 18.28 -1.00 -0.23
N ALA A 63 17.80 0.25 -0.29
CA ALA A 63 18.45 1.39 0.37
C ALA A 63 18.60 1.20 1.89
N ILE A 64 17.80 0.36 2.52
CA ILE A 64 17.92 0.01 3.94
C ILE A 64 18.36 -1.45 4.17
N GLY A 65 18.73 -2.17 3.11
CA GLY A 65 19.27 -3.54 3.18
C GLY A 65 18.26 -4.61 3.57
N VAL A 66 16.95 -4.45 3.24
CA VAL A 66 15.91 -5.46 3.48
C VAL A 66 15.31 -6.00 2.17
N GLY A 67 15.82 -5.56 1.03
CA GLY A 67 15.29 -5.95 -0.27
C GLY A 67 15.29 -7.45 -0.51
N ASP A 68 16.35 -8.17 -0.09
CA ASP A 68 16.44 -9.63 -0.27
C ASP A 68 15.42 -10.38 0.60
N ALA A 69 15.17 -9.95 1.83
CA ALA A 69 14.13 -10.53 2.67
C ALA A 69 12.73 -10.37 2.03
N VAL A 70 12.44 -9.22 1.43
CA VAL A 70 11.18 -8.97 0.71
C VAL A 70 11.12 -9.77 -0.61
N ARG A 71 12.25 -9.93 -1.33
CA ARG A 71 12.30 -10.76 -2.54
C ARG A 71 12.03 -12.24 -2.23
N ALA A 72 12.52 -12.73 -1.11
CA ALA A 72 12.35 -14.12 -0.69
C ALA A 72 10.88 -14.53 -0.51
N VAL A 73 10.01 -13.61 -0.09
CA VAL A 73 8.57 -13.85 0.14
C VAL A 73 7.68 -13.36 -1.01
N SER A 74 8.27 -12.93 -2.13
CA SER A 74 7.52 -12.35 -3.24
C SER A 74 7.88 -13.01 -4.58
N THR A 75 6.92 -13.08 -5.51
CA THR A 75 7.10 -13.68 -6.82
C THR A 75 7.15 -12.60 -7.91
N ALA A 76 8.18 -12.63 -8.76
CA ALA A 76 8.28 -11.73 -9.90
C ALA A 76 7.12 -11.98 -10.89
N THR A 77 6.52 -10.91 -11.40
CA THR A 77 5.49 -11.00 -12.43
C THR A 77 6.08 -10.67 -13.80
N SER A 78 5.63 -11.39 -14.85
CA SER A 78 6.03 -11.10 -16.24
C SER A 78 5.44 -9.79 -16.72
N GLY A 79 4.30 -9.39 -16.15
CA GLY A 79 3.60 -8.17 -16.48
C GLY A 79 2.11 -8.25 -16.25
N LEU A 80 1.40 -7.36 -16.92
CA LEU A 80 -0.03 -7.15 -16.78
C LEU A 80 -0.71 -7.17 -18.14
N VAL A 81 -1.80 -7.91 -18.28
CA VAL A 81 -2.66 -7.91 -19.48
C VAL A 81 -4.03 -7.37 -19.11
N LEU A 82 -4.48 -6.34 -19.82
CA LEU A 82 -5.83 -5.77 -19.66
C LEU A 82 -6.77 -6.30 -20.73
N HIS A 83 -7.94 -6.76 -20.30
CA HIS A 83 -9.00 -7.27 -21.18
C HIS A 83 -10.30 -6.46 -21.03
N SER A 84 -11.09 -6.48 -22.08
CA SER A 84 -12.52 -6.16 -22.04
C SER A 84 -13.30 -7.37 -21.55
N TRP A 85 -14.57 -7.16 -21.19
CA TRP A 85 -15.49 -8.22 -20.74
C TRP A 85 -15.63 -9.39 -21.74
N ASN A 86 -15.43 -9.17 -23.05
CA ASN A 86 -15.52 -10.17 -24.12
C ASN A 86 -14.16 -10.79 -24.47
N GLY A 87 -13.19 -10.77 -23.60
CA GLY A 87 -11.85 -11.34 -23.80
C GLY A 87 -10.92 -10.51 -24.70
N LYS A 88 -11.41 -9.45 -25.36
CA LYS A 88 -10.56 -8.60 -26.20
C LYS A 88 -9.41 -8.00 -25.40
N LYS A 89 -8.16 -8.26 -25.82
CA LYS A 89 -6.98 -7.64 -25.24
C LYS A 89 -6.97 -6.14 -25.53
N LEU A 90 -6.97 -5.32 -24.48
CA LEU A 90 -6.94 -3.86 -24.55
C LEU A 90 -5.53 -3.31 -24.45
N ALA A 91 -4.69 -3.92 -23.59
CA ALA A 91 -3.31 -3.53 -23.41
C ALA A 91 -2.49 -4.66 -22.78
N GLU A 92 -1.17 -4.58 -22.96
CA GLU A 92 -0.21 -5.47 -22.33
C GLU A 92 0.99 -4.65 -21.89
N PHE A 93 1.45 -4.92 -20.66
CA PHE A 93 2.57 -4.23 -20.05
C PHE A 93 3.53 -5.26 -19.48
N GLY A 94 4.61 -5.51 -20.16
CA GLY A 94 5.72 -6.28 -19.64
C GLY A 94 6.65 -5.45 -18.75
N THR A 95 7.70 -6.09 -18.29
CA THR A 95 8.78 -5.42 -17.55
C THR A 95 9.44 -4.36 -18.45
N LEU A 96 9.64 -3.18 -17.93
CA LEU A 96 10.31 -2.09 -18.65
C LEU A 96 11.83 -2.34 -18.70
N PRO A 97 12.52 -2.03 -19.82
CA PRO A 97 13.97 -2.18 -19.92
C PRO A 97 14.71 -1.42 -18.81
N GLY A 98 15.64 -2.14 -18.11
CA GLY A 98 16.42 -1.56 -17.03
C GLY A 98 15.64 -1.24 -15.75
N ILE A 99 14.44 -1.80 -15.61
CA ILE A 99 13.62 -1.73 -14.39
C ILE A 99 13.35 -3.16 -13.92
N ASP A 100 13.49 -3.42 -12.63
CA ASP A 100 13.12 -4.70 -12.04
C ASP A 100 11.63 -5.00 -12.25
N PRO A 101 11.23 -6.27 -12.32
CA PRO A 101 9.81 -6.60 -12.44
C PRO A 101 9.03 -6.18 -11.20
N THR A 102 7.76 -5.83 -11.38
CA THR A 102 6.80 -5.82 -10.28
C THR A 102 6.74 -7.22 -9.67
N ARG A 103 6.60 -7.31 -8.35
CA ARG A 103 6.49 -8.59 -7.68
C ARG A 103 5.13 -8.68 -6.96
N PHE A 104 4.59 -9.88 -6.93
CA PHE A 104 3.39 -10.19 -6.15
C PHE A 104 3.81 -10.75 -4.79
N VAL A 105 3.11 -10.36 -3.74
CA VAL A 105 3.32 -10.86 -2.37
C VAL A 105 1.99 -10.91 -1.62
N MET A 106 1.83 -11.89 -0.74
CA MET A 106 0.75 -11.87 0.25
C MET A 106 1.08 -10.86 1.34
N ARG A 107 0.09 -10.06 1.73
CA ARG A 107 0.30 -8.97 2.71
C ARG A 107 0.83 -9.48 4.04
N ALA A 108 0.34 -10.63 4.50
CA ALA A 108 0.81 -11.29 5.73
C ALA A 108 2.28 -11.70 5.65
N GLU A 109 2.73 -12.22 4.49
CA GLU A 109 4.13 -12.60 4.26
C GLU A 109 5.05 -11.37 4.26
N LEU A 110 4.63 -10.28 3.61
CA LEU A 110 5.38 -9.02 3.64
C LEU A 110 5.50 -8.47 5.07
N PHE A 111 4.41 -8.49 5.84
CA PHE A 111 4.42 -8.08 7.25
C PHE A 111 5.38 -8.94 8.07
N GLY A 112 5.31 -10.26 7.91
CA GLY A 112 6.21 -11.20 8.57
C GLY A 112 7.67 -10.94 8.26
N ALA A 113 8.02 -10.79 6.98
CA ALA A 113 9.39 -10.53 6.55
C ALA A 113 9.95 -9.19 7.08
N LEU A 114 9.16 -8.11 7.02
CA LEU A 114 9.58 -6.80 7.54
C LEU A 114 9.69 -6.79 9.07
N ARG A 115 8.78 -7.44 9.77
CA ARG A 115 8.84 -7.61 11.22
C ARG A 115 10.09 -8.40 11.62
N GLN A 116 10.32 -9.55 11.01
CA GLN A 116 11.48 -10.38 11.27
C GLN A 116 12.79 -9.60 11.02
N ALA A 117 12.88 -8.89 9.90
CA ALA A 117 14.06 -8.07 9.58
C ALA A 117 14.30 -6.95 10.61
N ALA A 118 13.24 -6.37 11.17
CA ALA A 118 13.34 -5.38 12.24
C ALA A 118 13.81 -6.01 13.56
N GLU A 119 13.25 -7.17 13.94
CA GLU A 119 13.64 -7.94 15.13
C GLU A 119 15.11 -8.38 15.08
N GLU A 120 15.57 -8.93 13.93
CA GLU A 120 16.97 -9.35 13.72
C GLU A 120 17.97 -8.20 13.85
N ARG A 121 17.53 -6.97 13.60
CA ARG A 121 18.31 -5.74 13.80
C ARG A 121 18.19 -5.14 15.20
N GLY A 122 17.43 -5.79 16.08
CA GLY A 122 17.21 -5.31 17.43
C GLY A 122 16.29 -4.09 17.51
N VAL A 123 15.44 -3.84 16.50
CA VAL A 123 14.41 -2.79 16.58
C VAL A 123 13.26 -3.29 17.46
N PRO A 124 12.98 -2.66 18.61
CA PRO A 124 11.93 -3.13 19.51
C PRO A 124 10.54 -2.89 18.91
N THR A 125 9.65 -3.89 19.06
CA THR A 125 8.20 -3.73 18.80
C THR A 125 7.43 -4.00 20.10
N VAL A 126 6.62 -3.04 20.55
CA VAL A 126 5.78 -3.15 21.73
C VAL A 126 4.33 -3.22 21.30
N TYR A 127 3.68 -4.34 21.57
CA TYR A 127 2.29 -4.62 21.22
C TYR A 127 1.31 -4.11 22.29
N GLY A 128 0.01 -4.04 21.95
CA GLY A 128 -1.05 -3.54 22.85
C GLY A 128 -0.96 -2.04 23.13
N LYS A 129 -0.27 -1.28 22.28
CA LYS A 129 0.02 0.14 22.47
C LYS A 129 -0.78 1.04 21.53
N ARG A 130 -2.05 1.20 21.81
CA ARG A 130 -2.92 2.13 21.10
C ARG A 130 -2.69 3.56 21.56
N ILE A 131 -2.18 4.42 20.69
CA ILE A 131 -2.01 5.84 21.00
C ILE A 131 -3.38 6.54 21.12
N VAL A 132 -3.54 7.36 22.16
CA VAL A 132 -4.78 8.14 22.38
C VAL A 132 -4.51 9.64 22.46
N ARG A 133 -3.30 10.06 22.79
CA ARG A 133 -2.92 11.47 22.93
C ARG A 133 -1.41 11.64 22.72
N ALA A 134 -1.02 12.82 22.27
CA ALA A 134 0.38 13.27 22.30
C ALA A 134 0.48 14.64 22.97
N THR A 135 1.56 14.88 23.69
CA THR A 135 1.90 16.18 24.29
C THR A 135 3.33 16.56 23.91
N GLU A 136 3.56 17.83 23.67
CA GLU A 136 4.88 18.36 23.30
C GLU A 136 5.32 19.39 24.35
N ASP A 137 6.62 19.43 24.62
CA ASP A 137 7.27 20.46 25.37
C ASP A 137 8.59 20.89 24.72
N ALA A 138 9.43 21.63 25.44
CA ALA A 138 10.72 22.11 24.93
C ALA A 138 11.68 20.94 24.62
N ASP A 139 11.59 19.84 25.35
CA ASP A 139 12.55 18.74 25.34
C ASP A 139 12.14 17.62 24.40
N GLY A 140 10.83 17.46 24.09
CA GLY A 140 10.38 16.36 23.27
C GLY A 140 8.88 16.26 23.02
N VAL A 141 8.48 15.08 22.56
CA VAL A 141 7.08 14.68 22.38
C VAL A 141 6.81 13.41 23.16
N THR A 142 5.71 13.38 23.90
CA THR A 142 5.27 12.23 24.67
C THR A 142 4.00 11.63 24.07
N ALA A 143 4.10 10.40 23.60
CA ALA A 143 2.94 9.57 23.22
C ALA A 143 2.29 8.98 24.47
N HIS A 144 0.98 9.06 24.59
CA HIS A 144 0.20 8.44 25.66
C HIS A 144 -0.65 7.30 25.07
N PHE A 145 -0.55 6.13 25.67
CA PHE A 145 -1.26 4.93 25.24
C PHE A 145 -2.52 4.68 26.06
N GLU A 146 -3.45 3.91 25.52
CA GLU A 146 -4.74 3.59 26.14
C GLU A 146 -4.59 2.86 27.48
N ASP A 147 -3.52 2.07 27.63
CA ASP A 147 -3.17 1.35 28.87
C ASP A 147 -2.54 2.25 29.96
N GLY A 148 -2.46 3.56 29.73
CA GLY A 148 -1.90 4.54 30.66
C GLY A 148 -0.37 4.68 30.61
N THR A 149 0.34 3.86 29.84
CA THR A 149 1.79 4.02 29.65
C THR A 149 2.13 5.16 28.69
N THR A 150 3.39 5.58 28.69
CA THR A 150 3.87 6.69 27.85
C THR A 150 5.21 6.35 27.20
N ALA A 151 5.50 7.03 26.10
CA ALA A 151 6.82 7.01 25.45
C ALA A 151 7.21 8.44 25.04
N THR A 152 8.39 8.89 25.49
CA THR A 152 8.91 10.23 25.19
C THR A 152 10.13 10.15 24.29
N ALA A 153 10.21 11.04 23.30
CA ALA A 153 11.31 11.11 22.34
C ALA A 153 11.40 12.48 21.67
N ASP A 154 12.39 12.64 20.79
CA ASP A 154 12.62 13.90 20.07
C ASP A 154 11.55 14.17 18.99
N VAL A 155 11.05 13.13 18.32
CA VAL A 155 10.01 13.21 17.27
C VAL A 155 9.10 11.98 17.32
N LEU A 156 7.78 12.14 17.06
CA LEU A 156 6.79 11.07 16.97
C LEU A 156 6.40 10.86 15.52
N ILE A 157 6.45 9.60 15.06
CA ILE A 157 6.15 9.24 13.67
C ILE A 157 4.87 8.41 13.61
N GLY A 158 3.85 8.94 12.94
CA GLY A 158 2.60 8.23 12.65
C GLY A 158 2.73 7.38 11.40
N ALA A 159 2.77 6.06 11.57
CA ALA A 159 2.74 5.02 10.53
C ALA A 159 1.51 4.11 10.71
N ASP A 160 0.44 4.63 11.33
CA ASP A 160 -0.74 3.94 11.84
C ASP A 160 -1.87 3.81 10.80
N GLY A 161 -1.51 3.90 9.52
CA GLY A 161 -2.36 3.53 8.40
C GLY A 161 -3.44 4.56 8.04
N VAL A 162 -4.31 4.17 7.12
CA VAL A 162 -5.31 5.06 6.52
C VAL A 162 -6.26 5.70 7.53
N ARG A 163 -6.53 5.05 8.67
CA ARG A 163 -7.38 5.56 9.78
C ARG A 163 -6.56 6.13 10.94
N SER A 164 -5.41 6.72 10.63
CA SER A 164 -4.42 7.24 11.56
C SER A 164 -5.01 8.09 12.69
N THR A 165 -4.68 7.71 13.92
CA THR A 165 -4.92 8.53 15.12
C THR A 165 -3.94 9.68 15.18
N VAL A 166 -2.67 9.44 14.82
CA VAL A 166 -1.64 10.50 14.82
C VAL A 166 -2.02 11.63 13.87
N ARG A 167 -2.64 11.33 12.70
CA ARG A 167 -3.15 12.37 11.80
C ARG A 167 -4.14 13.31 12.48
N ARG A 168 -5.08 12.76 13.27
CA ARG A 168 -6.05 13.57 14.03
C ARG A 168 -5.42 14.31 15.20
N LEU A 169 -4.32 13.80 15.77
CA LEU A 169 -3.55 14.53 16.79
C LEU A 169 -2.77 15.71 16.19
N ILE A 170 -2.26 15.58 14.97
CA ILE A 170 -1.62 16.66 14.22
C ILE A 170 -2.65 17.72 13.82
N ASP A 171 -3.77 17.29 13.23
CA ASP A 171 -4.82 18.15 12.77
C ASP A 171 -6.19 17.54 13.17
N PRO A 172 -6.86 18.08 14.19
CA PRO A 172 -8.21 17.62 14.58
C PRO A 172 -9.28 17.75 13.47
N ASN A 173 -9.03 18.59 12.46
CA ASN A 173 -9.88 18.75 11.29
C ASN A 173 -9.37 17.99 10.05
N ALA A 174 -8.40 17.07 10.23
CA ALA A 174 -7.85 16.29 9.14
C ALA A 174 -8.95 15.60 8.33
N PRO A 175 -8.85 15.58 6.98
CA PRO A 175 -9.84 14.92 6.15
C PRO A 175 -9.91 13.43 6.45
N GLU A 176 -11.12 12.89 6.47
CA GLU A 176 -11.34 11.44 6.55
C GLU A 176 -11.05 10.78 5.19
N PRO A 177 -10.68 9.48 5.17
CA PRO A 177 -10.54 8.73 3.95
C PRO A 177 -11.82 8.76 3.11
N GLN A 178 -11.68 8.98 1.81
CA GLN A 178 -12.80 9.08 0.89
C GLN A 178 -13.08 7.74 0.22
N PHE A 179 -14.33 7.31 0.24
CA PHE A 179 -14.79 6.12 -0.45
C PHE A 179 -14.59 6.25 -1.97
N ALA A 180 -13.94 5.26 -2.60
CA ALA A 180 -13.60 5.26 -4.02
C ALA A 180 -14.59 4.47 -4.90
N GLY A 181 -15.77 4.13 -4.39
CA GLY A 181 -16.88 3.55 -5.17
C GLY A 181 -16.83 2.04 -5.36
N THR A 182 -15.87 1.31 -4.77
CA THR A 182 -15.74 -0.14 -4.92
C THR A 182 -15.46 -0.84 -3.60
N ALA A 183 -15.87 -2.12 -3.50
CA ALA A 183 -15.48 -3.05 -2.44
C ALA A 183 -14.59 -4.16 -2.99
N GLY A 184 -13.60 -4.58 -2.22
CA GLY A 184 -12.61 -5.58 -2.61
C GLY A 184 -12.89 -6.96 -2.05
N PHE A 185 -12.67 -7.99 -2.88
CA PHE A 185 -12.73 -9.41 -2.53
C PHE A 185 -11.57 -10.14 -3.21
N GLY A 186 -11.12 -11.27 -2.65
CA GLY A 186 -10.10 -12.09 -3.26
C GLY A 186 -9.93 -13.43 -2.59
N ALA A 187 -9.20 -14.33 -3.24
CA ALA A 187 -8.75 -15.57 -2.63
C ALA A 187 -7.52 -16.14 -3.34
N MET A 188 -6.83 -17.03 -2.66
CA MET A 188 -5.97 -18.04 -3.28
C MET A 188 -6.78 -19.29 -3.51
N VAL A 189 -6.57 -19.94 -4.63
CA VAL A 189 -7.30 -21.14 -5.05
C VAL A 189 -6.35 -22.15 -5.69
N THR A 190 -6.75 -23.42 -5.75
CA THR A 190 -6.12 -24.42 -6.60
C THR A 190 -7.09 -24.76 -7.73
N VAL A 191 -6.67 -24.57 -8.97
CA VAL A 191 -7.51 -24.77 -10.15
C VAL A 191 -6.80 -25.68 -11.15
N ALA A 192 -7.48 -26.77 -11.55
CA ALA A 192 -6.95 -27.70 -12.54
C ALA A 192 -7.30 -27.30 -13.98
N ASP A 193 -8.46 -26.65 -14.15
CA ASP A 193 -9.04 -26.36 -15.48
C ASP A 193 -8.73 -24.94 -15.99
N VAL A 194 -7.81 -24.24 -15.35
CA VAL A 194 -7.35 -22.92 -15.78
C VAL A 194 -5.86 -22.99 -16.05
N SER A 195 -5.46 -22.69 -17.30
CA SER A 195 -4.06 -22.75 -17.70
C SER A 195 -3.20 -21.75 -16.93
N PRO A 196 -1.94 -22.13 -16.59
CA PRO A 196 -0.97 -21.21 -16.00
C PRO A 196 -0.76 -19.96 -16.86
N THR A 197 -0.71 -18.81 -16.21
CA THR A 197 -0.57 -17.50 -16.89
C THR A 197 0.88 -17.10 -17.13
N LYS A 198 1.85 -17.95 -16.84
CA LYS A 198 3.29 -17.73 -17.06
C LYS A 198 3.80 -16.41 -16.46
N GLY A 199 3.35 -16.14 -15.25
CA GLY A 199 3.70 -14.92 -14.51
C GLY A 199 2.92 -13.67 -14.91
N TRP A 200 2.00 -13.73 -15.89
CA TRP A 200 1.17 -12.60 -16.25
C TRP A 200 -0.04 -12.47 -15.33
N MET A 201 -0.27 -11.26 -14.83
CA MET A 201 -1.51 -10.88 -14.15
C MET A 201 -2.52 -10.42 -15.20
N HIS A 202 -3.63 -11.13 -15.32
CA HIS A 202 -4.72 -10.76 -16.19
C HIS A 202 -5.76 -9.94 -15.43
N MET A 203 -6.25 -8.88 -16.05
CA MET A 203 -7.22 -7.96 -15.46
C MET A 203 -8.32 -7.66 -16.49
N THR A 204 -9.57 -7.95 -16.15
CA THR A 204 -10.72 -7.72 -17.01
C THR A 204 -11.61 -6.62 -16.48
N PHE A 205 -11.86 -5.65 -17.32
CA PHE A 205 -12.96 -4.70 -17.13
C PHE A 205 -14.27 -5.37 -17.51
N GLY A 206 -14.85 -6.10 -16.57
CA GLY A 206 -16.10 -6.83 -16.77
C GLY A 206 -17.32 -5.92 -16.94
N LYS A 207 -18.47 -6.52 -17.22
CA LYS A 207 -19.74 -5.80 -17.37
C LYS A 207 -20.23 -5.17 -16.06
N ARG A 208 -20.02 -5.88 -14.96
CA ARG A 208 -20.59 -5.53 -13.64
C ARG A 208 -19.53 -5.34 -12.55
N CYS A 209 -18.34 -5.93 -12.71
CA CYS A 209 -17.23 -5.80 -11.78
C CYS A 209 -15.89 -5.88 -12.52
N PHE A 210 -14.82 -5.51 -11.84
CA PHE A 210 -13.46 -5.69 -12.32
C PHE A 210 -12.93 -7.00 -11.72
N PHE A 211 -12.49 -7.93 -12.56
CA PHE A 211 -11.95 -9.23 -12.17
C PHE A 211 -10.49 -9.34 -12.59
N ALA A 212 -9.63 -9.78 -11.68
CA ALA A 212 -8.23 -10.04 -11.98
C ALA A 212 -7.81 -11.41 -11.48
N TRP A 213 -6.87 -12.05 -12.21
CA TRP A 213 -6.37 -13.38 -11.85
C TRP A 213 -4.94 -13.59 -12.34
N GLN A 214 -4.27 -14.51 -11.65
CA GLN A 214 -3.01 -15.12 -12.07
C GLN A 214 -3.04 -16.59 -11.64
N VAL A 215 -2.56 -17.49 -12.50
CA VAL A 215 -2.39 -18.92 -12.18
C VAL A 215 -0.92 -19.27 -12.34
N PHE A 216 -0.37 -19.90 -11.31
CA PHE A 216 1.03 -20.34 -11.26
C PHE A 216 1.19 -21.73 -11.88
N ASP A 217 2.44 -22.13 -12.14
CA ASP A 217 2.74 -23.41 -12.82
C ASP A 217 2.39 -24.65 -11.97
N ASP A 218 2.24 -24.50 -10.66
CA ASP A 218 1.81 -25.55 -9.72
C ASP A 218 0.27 -25.70 -9.63
N GLY A 219 -0.48 -24.95 -10.44
CA GLY A 219 -1.94 -24.95 -10.43
C GLY A 219 -2.56 -24.10 -9.30
N THR A 220 -1.77 -23.51 -8.42
CA THR A 220 -2.29 -22.49 -7.53
C THR A 220 -2.61 -21.22 -8.29
N GLY A 221 -3.57 -20.47 -7.82
CA GLY A 221 -3.96 -19.22 -8.47
C GLY A 221 -4.45 -18.20 -7.44
N ILE A 222 -4.44 -16.97 -7.88
CA ILE A 222 -5.02 -15.85 -7.12
C ILE A 222 -6.04 -15.14 -7.97
N TRP A 223 -7.09 -14.68 -7.34
CA TRP A 223 -8.03 -13.76 -7.97
C TRP A 223 -8.39 -12.63 -7.02
N PHE A 224 -8.77 -11.49 -7.59
CA PHE A 224 -9.41 -10.43 -6.85
C PHE A 224 -10.48 -9.72 -7.69
N VAL A 225 -11.49 -9.19 -7.00
CA VAL A 225 -12.58 -8.42 -7.57
C VAL A 225 -12.62 -7.04 -6.94
N ASN A 226 -12.80 -6.01 -7.78
CA ASN A 226 -13.30 -4.73 -7.33
C ASN A 226 -14.76 -4.62 -7.79
N LEU A 227 -15.68 -4.76 -6.85
CA LEU A 227 -17.12 -4.66 -7.07
C LEU A 227 -17.57 -3.21 -6.89
N PRO A 228 -18.14 -2.54 -7.90
CA PRO A 228 -18.79 -1.26 -7.73
C PRO A 228 -19.95 -1.38 -6.73
N VAL A 229 -19.95 -0.55 -5.71
CA VAL A 229 -21.01 -0.53 -4.70
C VAL A 229 -21.44 0.92 -4.45
N PRO A 230 -22.75 1.16 -4.21
CA PRO A 230 -23.27 2.52 -4.04
C PRO A 230 -22.90 3.16 -2.70
N GLN A 231 -22.57 2.32 -1.71
CA GLN A 231 -22.20 2.74 -0.36
C GLN A 231 -21.00 1.95 0.12
N ALA A 232 -20.22 2.54 1.01
CA ALA A 232 -19.09 1.88 1.60
C ALA A 232 -19.52 0.62 2.37
N LEU A 233 -18.76 -0.47 2.20
CA LEU A 233 -18.91 -1.73 2.92
C LEU A 233 -17.67 -1.94 3.78
N SER A 234 -17.86 -2.11 5.07
CA SER A 234 -16.80 -2.52 5.98
C SER A 234 -16.46 -4.01 5.81
N VAL A 235 -15.29 -4.42 6.29
CA VAL A 235 -14.93 -5.85 6.36
C VAL A 235 -15.92 -6.61 7.25
N GLY A 236 -16.44 -5.98 8.32
CA GLY A 236 -17.47 -6.57 9.19
C GLY A 236 -18.74 -6.93 8.43
N GLU A 237 -19.32 -5.96 7.70
CA GLU A 237 -20.53 -6.17 6.88
C GLU A 237 -20.32 -7.21 5.77
N GLN A 238 -19.12 -7.26 5.18
CA GLN A 238 -18.81 -8.32 4.21
C GLN A 238 -18.82 -9.70 4.85
N ARG A 239 -18.24 -9.85 6.05
CA ARG A 239 -18.20 -11.11 6.80
C ARG A 239 -19.57 -11.54 7.29
N GLU A 240 -20.40 -10.63 7.75
CA GLU A 240 -21.78 -10.90 8.21
C GLU A 240 -22.64 -11.50 7.12
N ARG A 241 -22.49 -11.06 5.87
CA ARG A 241 -23.20 -11.66 4.73
C ARG A 241 -22.70 -13.07 4.38
N GLY A 242 -21.49 -13.40 4.78
CA GLY A 242 -20.87 -14.71 4.61
C GLY A 242 -20.19 -14.92 3.24
N ALA A 243 -19.10 -15.68 3.27
CA ALA A 243 -18.28 -15.94 2.08
C ALA A 243 -19.06 -16.69 0.97
N ALA A 244 -19.88 -17.68 1.35
CA ALA A 244 -20.69 -18.43 0.38
C ALA A 244 -21.65 -17.53 -0.41
N TYR A 245 -22.28 -16.55 0.26
CA TYR A 245 -23.11 -15.54 -0.41
C TYR A 245 -22.29 -14.73 -1.44
N TRP A 246 -21.11 -14.26 -1.04
CA TRP A 246 -20.28 -13.43 -1.93
C TRP A 246 -19.73 -14.21 -3.11
N ILE A 247 -19.30 -15.46 -2.90
CA ILE A 247 -18.83 -16.33 -3.98
C ILE A 247 -19.93 -16.48 -5.05
N GLU A 248 -21.14 -16.86 -4.63
CA GLU A 248 -22.26 -17.04 -5.56
C GLU A 248 -22.66 -15.73 -6.23
N HIS A 249 -22.71 -14.63 -5.49
CA HIS A 249 -23.01 -13.31 -6.03
C HIS A 249 -21.97 -12.86 -7.07
N LEU A 250 -20.68 -13.06 -6.79
CA LEU A 250 -19.61 -12.72 -7.73
C LEU A 250 -19.63 -13.62 -8.99
N ARG A 251 -19.94 -14.91 -8.85
CA ARG A 251 -20.15 -15.82 -9.99
C ARG A 251 -21.23 -15.28 -10.92
N GLN A 252 -22.39 -14.89 -10.39
CA GLN A 252 -23.48 -14.31 -11.16
C GLN A 252 -23.08 -13.00 -11.85
N LEU A 253 -22.30 -12.14 -11.18
CA LEU A 253 -21.84 -10.88 -11.75
C LEU A 253 -20.83 -11.07 -12.88
N CYS A 254 -19.99 -12.10 -12.81
CA CYS A 254 -18.95 -12.40 -13.80
C CYS A 254 -19.44 -13.33 -14.93
N SER A 255 -20.66 -13.90 -14.84
CA SER A 255 -21.15 -14.95 -15.73
C SER A 255 -21.23 -14.59 -17.22
N GLU A 256 -21.28 -13.29 -17.54
CA GLU A 256 -21.32 -12.80 -18.91
C GLU A 256 -19.94 -12.34 -19.42
N ASP A 257 -18.91 -12.46 -18.59
CA ASP A 257 -17.56 -12.00 -18.91
C ASP A 257 -16.70 -13.20 -19.39
N ASP A 258 -15.92 -13.01 -20.43
CA ASP A 258 -14.99 -14.02 -20.94
C ASP A 258 -13.73 -14.06 -20.05
N THR A 259 -13.86 -14.77 -18.93
CA THR A 259 -12.83 -14.90 -17.87
C THR A 259 -12.94 -16.26 -17.21
N PRO A 260 -11.89 -16.75 -16.52
CA PRO A 260 -11.97 -17.98 -15.72
C PRO A 260 -12.65 -17.73 -14.34
N ALA A 261 -13.45 -16.71 -14.18
CA ALA A 261 -14.07 -16.34 -12.91
C ALA A 261 -14.95 -17.48 -12.37
N GLU A 262 -15.71 -18.17 -13.23
CA GLU A 262 -16.55 -19.29 -12.81
C GLU A 262 -15.73 -20.40 -12.15
N GLN A 263 -14.64 -20.85 -12.79
CA GLN A 263 -13.78 -21.90 -12.28
C GLN A 263 -13.07 -21.48 -10.99
N MET A 264 -12.54 -20.28 -10.95
CA MET A 264 -11.77 -19.78 -9.81
C MET A 264 -12.66 -19.51 -8.58
N LEU A 265 -13.84 -18.93 -8.79
CA LEU A 265 -14.80 -18.68 -7.72
C LEU A 265 -15.39 -20.00 -7.20
N ALA A 266 -15.70 -20.96 -8.08
CA ALA A 266 -16.18 -22.30 -7.66
C ALA A 266 -15.12 -23.08 -6.85
N ALA A 267 -13.85 -22.90 -7.15
CA ALA A 267 -12.74 -23.52 -6.41
C ALA A 267 -12.38 -22.79 -5.10
N THR A 268 -13.04 -21.67 -4.79
CA THR A 268 -12.74 -20.88 -3.59
C THR A 268 -13.31 -21.55 -2.34
N ASP A 269 -12.43 -21.89 -1.38
CA ASP A 269 -12.88 -22.26 -0.03
C ASP A 269 -13.43 -21.02 0.68
N PRO A 270 -14.71 -21.03 1.11
CA PRO A 270 -15.30 -19.92 1.85
C PRO A 270 -14.50 -19.48 3.10
N LYS A 271 -13.74 -20.40 3.71
CA LYS A 271 -12.93 -20.13 4.91
C LYS A 271 -11.69 -19.28 4.60
N THR A 272 -11.19 -19.34 3.37
CA THR A 272 -9.99 -18.61 2.94
C THR A 272 -10.30 -17.36 2.13
N MET A 273 -11.60 -17.07 1.90
CA MET A 273 -12.00 -15.85 1.18
C MET A 273 -11.58 -14.60 1.94
N LEU A 274 -10.93 -13.70 1.23
CA LEU A 274 -10.43 -12.44 1.75
C LEU A 274 -11.44 -11.31 1.51
N PHE A 275 -11.71 -10.56 2.56
CA PHE A 275 -12.54 -9.36 2.54
C PHE A 275 -11.66 -8.13 2.74
N ALA A 276 -11.64 -7.25 1.76
CA ALA A 276 -10.80 -6.05 1.80
C ALA A 276 -11.57 -4.78 2.20
N GLY A 277 -12.89 -4.89 2.38
CA GLY A 277 -13.74 -3.73 2.62
C GLY A 277 -13.83 -2.81 1.41
N SER A 278 -14.24 -1.60 1.65
CA SER A 278 -14.30 -0.56 0.62
C SER A 278 -12.93 0.02 0.32
N THR A 279 -12.70 0.33 -0.95
CA THR A 279 -11.52 1.04 -1.39
C THR A 279 -11.62 2.50 -0.95
N GLU A 280 -10.59 3.00 -0.32
CA GLU A 280 -10.50 4.37 0.18
C GLU A 280 -9.26 5.08 -0.41
N ASN A 281 -9.34 6.39 -0.56
CA ASN A 281 -8.24 7.28 -0.91
C ASN A 281 -8.07 8.34 0.17
N MET A 282 -6.82 8.73 0.42
CA MET A 282 -6.57 9.90 1.27
C MET A 282 -6.69 11.19 0.43
N SER A 283 -7.25 12.25 1.03
CA SER A 283 -7.23 13.58 0.44
C SER A 283 -5.79 14.11 0.32
N PRO A 284 -5.46 14.90 -0.70
CA PRO A 284 -4.18 15.61 -0.75
C PRO A 284 -4.03 16.68 0.35
N ASP A 285 -5.15 17.12 0.96
CA ASP A 285 -5.16 18.23 1.93
C ASP A 285 -4.76 17.82 3.35
N VAL A 286 -4.10 16.67 3.51
CA VAL A 286 -3.59 16.22 4.81
C VAL A 286 -2.40 17.07 5.24
N THR A 287 -2.43 17.55 6.49
CA THR A 287 -1.27 18.12 7.17
C THR A 287 -0.32 16.97 7.55
N TRP A 288 0.89 16.95 6.98
CA TRP A 288 1.82 15.84 7.20
C TRP A 288 2.64 15.97 8.49
N SER A 289 2.83 17.19 8.96
CA SER A 289 3.59 17.41 10.20
C SER A 289 3.13 18.66 10.95
N ARG A 290 3.28 18.64 12.27
CA ARG A 290 3.12 19.79 13.16
C ARG A 290 3.97 19.59 14.40
N GLY A 291 4.76 20.60 14.77
CA GLY A 291 5.65 20.55 15.91
C GLY A 291 6.65 19.40 15.79
N ARG A 292 6.58 18.43 16.71
CA ARG A 292 7.43 17.25 16.74
C ARG A 292 6.73 15.97 16.23
N MET A 293 5.58 16.10 15.58
CA MET A 293 4.83 14.96 15.03
C MET A 293 4.86 14.97 13.49
N VAL A 294 5.05 13.80 12.86
CA VAL A 294 5.06 13.63 11.40
C VAL A 294 4.40 12.33 10.99
N LEU A 295 3.75 12.33 9.82
CA LEU A 295 3.11 11.16 9.21
C LEU A 295 3.98 10.53 8.13
N THR A 296 3.85 9.22 7.96
CA THR A 296 4.43 8.47 6.84
C THR A 296 3.50 7.36 6.36
N GLY A 297 3.71 6.88 5.15
CA GLY A 297 2.89 5.83 4.55
C GLY A 297 1.42 6.23 4.42
N ASP A 298 0.53 5.26 4.62
CA ASP A 298 -0.92 5.45 4.46
C ASP A 298 -1.51 6.46 5.46
N ALA A 299 -0.84 6.74 6.57
CA ALA A 299 -1.25 7.78 7.51
C ALA A 299 -1.20 9.18 6.86
N ALA A 300 -0.23 9.41 5.98
CA ALA A 300 -0.05 10.66 5.24
C ALA A 300 -0.77 10.65 3.87
N HIS A 301 -0.71 9.54 3.13
CA HIS A 301 -0.96 9.57 1.69
C HIS A 301 -1.46 8.24 1.10
N ALA A 302 -2.44 7.58 1.71
CA ALA A 302 -2.99 6.33 1.18
C ALA A 302 -3.53 6.50 -0.25
N PRO A 303 -2.89 5.90 -1.29
CA PRO A 303 -3.49 5.78 -2.60
C PRO A 303 -4.49 4.63 -2.57
N SER A 304 -5.48 4.63 -3.45
CA SER A 304 -6.32 3.43 -3.56
C SER A 304 -5.51 2.23 -4.05
N SER A 305 -5.99 1.04 -3.72
CA SER A 305 -5.37 -0.25 -4.11
C SER A 305 -5.13 -0.40 -5.62
N SER A 306 -5.88 0.34 -6.45
CA SER A 306 -5.75 0.31 -7.91
C SER A 306 -4.43 0.83 -8.46
N SER A 307 -3.64 1.54 -7.65
CA SER A 307 -2.29 1.97 -8.05
C SER A 307 -1.28 0.83 -8.03
N GLY A 308 -1.45 -0.16 -7.14
CA GLY A 308 -0.41 -1.11 -6.77
C GLY A 308 0.84 -0.45 -6.15
N GLN A 309 0.73 0.82 -5.68
CA GLN A 309 1.87 1.64 -5.24
C GLN A 309 1.90 1.90 -3.73
N GLY A 310 0.84 1.56 -2.97
CA GLY A 310 0.73 1.96 -1.56
C GLY A 310 1.95 1.58 -0.72
N ALA A 311 2.32 0.29 -0.70
CA ALA A 311 3.49 -0.19 0.05
C ALA A 311 4.81 0.38 -0.46
N SER A 312 4.96 0.53 -1.79
CA SER A 312 6.17 1.10 -2.40
C SER A 312 6.34 2.57 -2.03
N LEU A 313 5.27 3.35 -2.06
CA LEU A 313 5.29 4.76 -1.63
C LEU A 313 5.54 4.90 -0.13
N ALA A 314 4.98 3.98 0.69
CA ALA A 314 5.25 3.95 2.12
C ALA A 314 6.73 3.70 2.41
N ALA A 315 7.36 2.76 1.70
CA ALA A 315 8.79 2.49 1.82
C ALA A 315 9.66 3.68 1.37
N GLU A 316 9.35 4.29 0.21
CA GLU A 316 10.05 5.50 -0.23
C GLU A 316 9.96 6.63 0.81
N SER A 317 8.75 6.87 1.34
CA SER A 317 8.52 7.95 2.31
C SER A 317 9.23 7.70 3.63
N ALA A 318 9.26 6.45 4.10
CA ALA A 318 9.98 6.06 5.32
C ALA A 318 11.49 6.33 5.20
N VAL A 319 12.08 5.95 4.06
CA VAL A 319 13.51 6.12 3.81
C VAL A 319 13.87 7.61 3.67
N GLU A 320 13.08 8.40 2.93
CA GLU A 320 13.33 9.83 2.79
C GLU A 320 13.14 10.60 4.09
N LEU A 321 12.16 10.24 4.92
CA LEU A 321 12.00 10.84 6.24
C LEU A 321 13.25 10.61 7.11
N ALA A 322 13.76 9.38 7.14
CA ALA A 322 14.95 9.05 7.91
C ALA A 322 16.20 9.80 7.43
N ARG A 323 16.37 9.96 6.10
CA ARG A 323 17.46 10.76 5.52
C ARG A 323 17.36 12.24 5.94
N CYS A 324 16.16 12.82 5.84
CA CYS A 324 15.94 14.21 6.26
C CYS A 324 16.24 14.41 7.76
N LEU A 325 15.77 13.51 8.62
CA LEU A 325 16.01 13.56 10.06
C LEU A 325 17.49 13.33 10.43
N ARG A 326 18.25 12.58 9.63
CA ARG A 326 19.68 12.39 9.79
C ARG A 326 20.48 13.68 9.54
N ASP A 327 20.11 14.40 8.49
CA ASP A 327 20.96 15.47 7.94
C ASP A 327 20.54 16.87 8.37
N LEU A 328 19.29 17.09 8.71
CA LEU A 328 18.71 18.41 8.94
C LEU A 328 18.15 18.56 10.38
N PRO A 329 18.14 19.79 10.93
CA PRO A 329 17.39 20.10 12.14
C PRO A 329 15.90 19.78 11.97
N LEU A 330 15.22 19.34 13.02
CA LEU A 330 13.86 18.80 12.96
C LEU A 330 12.86 19.63 12.13
N PRO A 331 12.67 20.93 12.30
CA PRO A 331 11.71 21.70 11.50
C PRO A 331 12.04 21.70 10.00
N GLN A 332 13.34 21.77 9.67
CA GLN A 332 13.82 21.75 8.28
C GLN A 332 13.69 20.34 7.69
N ALA A 333 13.97 19.29 8.48
CA ALA A 333 13.83 17.90 8.08
C ALA A 333 12.38 17.58 7.67
N LEU A 334 11.40 18.02 8.48
CA LEU A 334 9.99 17.76 8.21
C LEU A 334 9.51 18.52 6.96
N ALA A 335 9.90 19.79 6.81
CA ALA A 335 9.58 20.56 5.62
C ALA A 335 10.20 19.95 4.35
N ARG A 336 11.48 19.56 4.42
CA ARG A 336 12.18 18.95 3.29
C ARG A 336 11.63 17.58 2.90
N TYR A 337 11.27 16.76 3.88
CA TYR A 337 10.59 15.49 3.64
C TYR A 337 9.29 15.69 2.85
N GLU A 338 8.48 16.65 3.25
CA GLU A 338 7.22 16.97 2.56
C GLU A 338 7.46 17.49 1.14
N GLU A 339 8.43 18.38 0.93
CA GLU A 339 8.83 18.88 -0.40
C GLU A 339 9.26 17.75 -1.34
N LEU A 340 10.05 16.79 -0.84
CA LEU A 340 10.52 15.66 -1.64
C LEU A 340 9.39 14.68 -2.01
N ARG A 341 8.44 14.48 -1.09
CA ARG A 341 7.48 13.38 -1.21
C ARG A 341 6.12 13.80 -1.75
N ARG A 342 5.56 14.91 -1.27
CA ARG A 342 4.19 15.34 -1.59
C ARG A 342 3.92 15.44 -3.10
N PRO A 343 4.74 16.10 -3.93
CA PRO A 343 4.43 16.25 -5.36
C PRO A 343 4.35 14.89 -6.09
N ARG A 344 5.24 13.94 -5.73
CA ARG A 344 5.27 12.61 -6.32
C ARG A 344 4.04 11.79 -5.91
N VAL A 345 3.72 11.80 -4.64
CA VAL A 345 2.59 11.08 -4.05
C VAL A 345 1.26 11.57 -4.63
N GLU A 346 1.04 12.88 -4.65
CA GLU A 346 -0.18 13.49 -5.20
C GLU A 346 -0.35 13.17 -6.69
N LYS A 347 0.74 13.18 -7.46
CA LYS A 347 0.70 12.79 -8.87
C LYS A 347 0.25 11.33 -9.04
N ILE A 348 0.75 10.39 -8.23
CA ILE A 348 0.35 8.98 -8.25
C ILE A 348 -1.11 8.83 -7.83
N ILE A 349 -1.54 9.49 -6.75
CA ILE A 349 -2.94 9.46 -6.28
C ILE A 349 -3.88 9.97 -7.38
N LYS A 350 -3.55 11.08 -8.02
CA LYS A 350 -4.36 11.66 -9.12
C LYS A 350 -4.49 10.71 -10.33
N GLU A 351 -3.40 10.03 -10.70
CA GLU A 351 -3.45 9.04 -11.79
C GLU A 351 -4.24 7.79 -11.40
N THR A 352 -4.15 7.39 -10.14
CA THR A 352 -4.92 6.26 -9.60
C THR A 352 -6.41 6.55 -9.58
N ALA A 353 -6.82 7.75 -9.18
CA ALA A 353 -8.22 8.16 -9.21
C ALA A 353 -8.83 8.07 -10.62
N ARG A 354 -8.07 8.44 -11.65
CA ARG A 354 -8.48 8.26 -13.06
C ARG A 354 -8.65 6.78 -13.43
N THR A 355 -7.83 5.90 -12.91
CA THR A 355 -7.93 4.46 -13.14
C THR A 355 -9.18 3.88 -12.47
N ASN A 356 -9.50 4.31 -11.24
CA ASN A 356 -10.71 3.90 -10.53
C ASN A 356 -11.98 4.30 -11.28
N ALA A 357 -12.06 5.52 -11.77
CA ALA A 357 -13.20 5.99 -12.56
C ALA A 357 -13.45 5.11 -13.80
N ARG A 358 -12.38 4.55 -14.40
CA ARG A 358 -12.49 3.63 -15.54
C ARG A 358 -13.01 2.25 -15.17
N LYS A 359 -12.76 1.78 -13.95
CA LYS A 359 -13.26 0.48 -13.45
C LYS A 359 -14.77 0.50 -13.22
N ALA A 360 -15.31 1.64 -12.81
CA ALA A 360 -16.74 1.84 -12.56
C ALA A 360 -17.52 2.40 -13.76
N ALA A 361 -16.96 2.30 -14.99
CA ALA A 361 -17.54 2.88 -16.17
C ALA A 361 -18.88 2.23 -16.55
N GLY A 362 -19.92 3.04 -16.74
CA GLY A 362 -21.23 2.60 -17.27
C GLY A 362 -21.15 2.09 -18.71
N PRO A 363 -22.25 1.54 -19.28
CA PRO A 363 -22.25 0.85 -20.57
C PRO A 363 -21.67 1.66 -21.73
N VAL A 364 -22.03 2.92 -21.88
CA VAL A 364 -21.53 3.80 -22.95
C VAL A 364 -20.04 4.12 -22.76
N ALA A 365 -19.66 4.50 -21.54
CA ALA A 365 -18.25 4.81 -21.23
C ALA A 365 -17.34 3.60 -21.40
N ARG A 366 -17.84 2.38 -21.18
CA ARG A 366 -17.15 1.12 -21.42
C ARG A 366 -16.83 0.92 -22.90
N VAL A 367 -17.80 1.13 -23.82
CA VAL A 367 -17.56 1.03 -25.26
C VAL A 367 -16.49 2.03 -25.71
N ILE A 368 -16.60 3.27 -25.26
CA ILE A 368 -15.61 4.31 -25.55
C ILE A 368 -14.23 3.93 -25.02
N ARG A 369 -14.14 3.45 -23.78
CA ARG A 369 -12.90 2.96 -23.17
C ARG A 369 -12.27 1.86 -24.02
N ASP A 370 -13.04 0.82 -24.37
CA ASP A 370 -12.56 -0.37 -25.08
C ASP A 370 -12.12 -0.06 -26.51
N ALA A 371 -12.63 1.03 -27.11
CA ALA A 371 -12.18 1.53 -28.39
C ALA A 371 -10.90 2.39 -28.28
N LEU A 372 -10.84 3.29 -27.29
CA LEU A 372 -9.77 4.28 -27.19
C LEU A 372 -8.53 3.75 -26.45
N LEU A 373 -8.71 2.87 -25.46
CA LEU A 373 -7.60 2.39 -24.61
C LEU A 373 -6.47 1.74 -25.43
N PRO A 374 -6.74 0.82 -26.39
CA PRO A 374 -5.68 0.23 -27.20
C PRO A 374 -4.90 1.26 -28.03
N ILE A 375 -5.58 2.29 -28.53
CA ILE A 375 -4.96 3.35 -29.33
C ILE A 375 -4.05 4.19 -28.44
N MET A 376 -4.56 4.59 -27.28
CA MET A 376 -3.78 5.38 -26.30
C MET A 376 -2.50 4.64 -25.86
N PHE A 377 -2.58 3.33 -25.65
CA PHE A 377 -1.43 2.55 -25.24
C PHE A 377 -0.40 2.32 -26.35
N LYS A 378 -0.86 2.18 -27.62
CA LYS A 378 0.05 2.12 -28.78
C LYS A 378 0.80 3.43 -29.00
N LEU A 379 0.17 4.57 -28.70
CA LEU A 379 0.77 5.89 -28.87
C LEU A 379 1.60 6.32 -27.65
N ALA A 380 1.35 5.76 -26.46
CA ALA A 380 2.09 6.07 -25.26
C ALA A 380 3.48 5.44 -25.31
N LYS A 381 4.52 6.26 -25.18
CA LYS A 381 5.90 5.76 -25.03
C LYS A 381 6.03 5.04 -23.70
N PRO A 382 6.60 3.81 -23.65
CA PRO A 382 6.81 3.09 -22.39
C PRO A 382 7.56 3.92 -21.35
N GLU A 383 8.53 4.74 -21.79
CA GLU A 383 9.34 5.62 -20.96
C GLU A 383 8.52 6.68 -20.21
N SER A 384 7.34 7.05 -20.72
CA SER A 384 6.45 8.04 -20.08
C SER A 384 5.94 7.59 -18.70
N ARG A 385 6.08 6.29 -18.39
CA ARG A 385 5.70 5.70 -17.10
C ARG A 385 6.87 5.40 -16.18
N LEU A 386 8.11 5.50 -16.66
CA LEU A 386 9.31 5.19 -15.88
C LEU A 386 9.35 5.99 -14.56
N TRP A 387 8.87 7.22 -14.56
CA TRP A 387 8.84 8.06 -13.36
C TRP A 387 8.04 7.44 -12.20
N GLN A 388 7.05 6.58 -12.48
CA GLN A 388 6.27 5.89 -11.43
C GLN A 388 7.10 4.78 -10.77
N PHE A 389 7.94 4.10 -11.54
CA PHE A 389 8.69 2.92 -11.14
C PHE A 389 10.16 3.19 -10.82
N ARG A 390 10.64 4.38 -11.12
CA ARG A 390 12.02 4.80 -10.85
C ARG A 390 12.03 5.93 -9.84
N TYR A 391 12.51 5.60 -8.65
CA TYR A 391 12.77 6.56 -7.59
C TYR A 391 14.07 6.14 -6.87
N PRO A 392 15.24 6.40 -7.49
CA PRO A 392 16.51 5.99 -6.91
C PRO A 392 16.74 6.78 -5.60
N ILE A 393 16.98 6.03 -4.53
CA ILE A 393 17.33 6.58 -3.23
C ILE A 393 18.76 6.17 -2.94
N ASP A 394 19.67 7.14 -2.93
CA ASP A 394 20.98 6.98 -2.32
C ASP A 394 20.88 7.37 -0.85
N PHE A 395 20.84 6.35 0.04
CA PHE A 395 20.66 6.61 1.46
C PHE A 395 21.82 7.43 2.03
N ASP A 396 23.04 7.22 1.55
CA ASP A 396 24.25 7.82 2.10
C ASP A 396 24.51 9.24 1.54
N ALA A 397 23.90 9.58 0.41
CA ALA A 397 23.97 10.94 -0.12
C ALA A 397 23.30 11.96 0.83
N PRO A 398 23.91 13.14 1.07
CA PRO A 398 23.31 14.15 1.91
C PRO A 398 21.99 14.69 1.31
N VAL A 399 21.06 15.04 2.19
CA VAL A 399 19.86 15.78 1.81
C VAL A 399 20.23 17.28 1.79
N ALA A 400 20.19 17.86 0.60
CA ALA A 400 20.49 19.28 0.40
C ALA A 400 19.26 20.15 0.68
#